data_c169c74a2f2d0317204f304d0d2e2db8
#
_entry.id   c169c74a2f2d0317204f304d0d2e2db8
#
_cell.length_a   1.000
_cell.length_b   1.000
_cell.length_c   1.000
_cell.angle_alpha   90.00
_cell.angle_beta   90.00
_cell.angle_gamma   90.00
#
_symmetry.space_group_name_H-M   'P 1'
#
loop_
_entity.id
_entity.type
_entity.pdbx_description
1 polymer ?
#
loop_
_entity_poly.entity_id
_entity_poly.type
_entity_poly.pdbx_seq_one_letter_code
_entity_poly.pdbx_strand_id
1 'polypeptide(L)'
;MDVLSIFKDIAIIVIFAKAFGLLARKLKAPQVVGEIIAGLLIGPSVLGIVKLNDFLSICAEIGVVLLMFSAGLGTDLKALMKTGPKALAIACAGVAVPLAGGTLLYMAIYGFAPWGSEKFFTALFIGVIMTATSVSITVEALKEMGKLKTELGTTILSAAIIDDVIGILVLTFVIGFKNPDTQPGWVLLSTVAFFALAIIVGFVIYKVFKIIDKRYPHTRRIPILALALCFSFAFIAEKWFGIADITGAYVAGIVLSRLHDSNYIEEKMDINSYMIFGPIFFASIGLKTSIQGFSLDLLWFSIGFVLVALVSKIIGCGAASRLCGFRGSNPLKIGVGMMTRGEVALIVAQKGLSSGMISSVYFTAVILLIIVSSIITPIILKLIFARDEKRGVAKT
;
A
#
# COMPACT_ATOMS: atom_id res chain seq x y z
N MET A 1 28.72 5.77 -8.50
CA MET A 1 27.89 6.55 -7.58
C MET A 1 28.79 7.08 -6.49
N ASP A 2 28.79 8.38 -6.24
CA ASP A 2 29.63 8.96 -5.21
C ASP A 2 28.96 8.80 -3.84
N VAL A 3 29.66 8.16 -2.89
CA VAL A 3 29.15 7.88 -1.53
C VAL A 3 28.81 9.20 -0.80
N LEU A 4 29.60 10.24 -1.02
CA LEU A 4 29.34 11.55 -0.38
C LEU A 4 28.04 12.19 -0.87
N SER A 5 27.70 12.00 -2.14
CA SER A 5 26.41 12.48 -2.66
C SER A 5 25.22 11.75 -2.03
N ILE A 6 25.35 10.46 -1.73
CA ILE A 6 24.34 9.68 -1.02
C ILE A 6 24.11 10.22 0.39
N PHE A 7 25.17 10.47 1.14
CA PHE A 7 25.04 11.04 2.50
C PHE A 7 24.35 12.41 2.49
N LYS A 8 24.68 13.26 1.51
CA LYS A 8 24.01 14.54 1.30
C LYS A 8 22.51 14.34 1.03
N ASP A 9 22.16 13.44 0.11
CA ASP A 9 20.77 13.23 -0.29
C ASP A 9 19.94 12.65 0.86
N ILE A 10 20.46 11.68 1.61
CA ILE A 10 19.81 11.14 2.81
C ILE A 10 19.59 12.24 3.85
N ALA A 11 20.64 13.04 4.13
CA ALA A 11 20.53 14.12 5.12
C ALA A 11 19.44 15.13 4.73
N ILE A 12 19.39 15.53 3.46
CA ILE A 12 18.38 16.46 2.95
C ILE A 12 16.98 15.82 3.08
N ILE A 13 16.80 14.57 2.63
CA ILE A 13 15.51 13.88 2.72
C ILE A 13 15.03 13.81 4.17
N VAL A 14 15.89 13.35 5.10
CA VAL A 14 15.51 13.20 6.51
C VAL A 14 15.16 14.54 7.14
N ILE A 15 15.96 15.59 6.90
CA ILE A 15 15.69 16.93 7.44
C ILE A 15 14.36 17.46 6.91
N PHE A 16 14.17 17.47 5.59
CA PHE A 16 12.96 18.01 4.98
C PHE A 16 11.72 17.17 5.32
N ALA A 17 11.82 15.84 5.25
CA ALA A 17 10.71 14.95 5.60
C ALA A 17 10.27 15.18 7.05
N LYS A 18 11.21 15.27 8.01
CA LYS A 18 10.86 15.53 9.41
C LYS A 18 10.37 16.96 9.65
N ALA A 19 10.95 17.97 9.01
CA ALA A 19 10.48 19.34 9.12
C ALA A 19 9.04 19.48 8.60
N PHE A 20 8.76 18.97 7.40
CA PHE A 20 7.42 19.01 6.81
C PHE A 20 6.43 18.07 7.51
N GLY A 21 6.89 16.92 8.02
CA GLY A 21 6.10 16.02 8.85
C GLY A 21 5.64 16.71 10.14
N LEU A 22 6.52 17.44 10.81
CA LEU A 22 6.16 18.26 11.98
C LEU A 22 5.21 19.39 11.63
N LEU A 23 5.42 20.06 10.48
CA LEU A 23 4.51 21.09 9.97
C LEU A 23 3.13 20.53 9.68
N ALA A 24 3.04 19.38 9.02
CA ALA A 24 1.77 18.69 8.76
C ALA A 24 1.04 18.37 10.07
N ARG A 25 1.76 17.86 11.09
CA ARG A 25 1.21 17.60 12.42
C ARG A 25 0.66 18.87 13.08
N LYS A 26 1.40 20.00 12.98
CA LYS A 26 0.94 21.29 13.47
C LYS A 26 -0.34 21.76 12.77
N LEU A 27 -0.49 21.45 11.50
CA LEU A 27 -1.69 21.70 10.69
C LEU A 27 -2.78 20.64 10.89
N LYS A 28 -2.65 19.74 11.86
CA LYS A 28 -3.57 18.63 12.17
C LYS A 28 -3.72 17.61 11.02
N ALA A 29 -2.73 17.55 10.12
CA ALA A 29 -2.61 16.53 9.09
C ALA A 29 -1.65 15.41 9.54
N PRO A 30 -1.78 14.18 9.02
CA PRO A 30 -0.83 13.11 9.28
C PRO A 30 0.59 13.48 8.86
N GLN A 31 1.59 13.00 9.59
CA GLN A 31 3.00 13.29 9.33
C GLN A 31 3.44 12.84 7.93
N VAL A 32 2.93 11.69 7.48
CA VAL A 32 3.17 11.10 6.15
C VAL A 32 2.89 12.09 5.02
N VAL A 33 1.84 12.91 5.14
CA VAL A 33 1.50 13.96 4.15
C VAL A 33 2.64 14.96 4.01
N GLY A 34 3.21 15.38 5.13
CA GLY A 34 4.36 16.30 5.13
C GLY A 34 5.58 15.68 4.48
N GLU A 35 5.88 14.42 4.77
CA GLU A 35 7.02 13.69 4.21
C GLU A 35 6.91 13.52 2.68
N ILE A 36 5.70 13.27 2.15
CA ILE A 36 5.44 13.22 0.70
C ILE A 36 5.63 14.61 0.06
N ILE A 37 5.08 15.66 0.68
CA ILE A 37 5.23 17.04 0.20
C ILE A 37 6.71 17.45 0.21
N ALA A 38 7.47 17.08 1.24
CA ALA A 38 8.91 17.33 1.30
C ALA A 38 9.62 16.70 0.09
N GLY A 39 9.33 15.44 -0.24
CA GLY A 39 9.87 14.75 -1.41
C GLY A 39 9.51 15.46 -2.73
N LEU A 40 8.27 15.91 -2.88
CA LEU A 40 7.84 16.69 -4.04
C LEU A 40 8.62 18.01 -4.19
N LEU A 41 8.85 18.71 -3.08
CA LEU A 41 9.55 20.00 -3.07
C LEU A 41 11.03 19.85 -3.38
N ILE A 42 11.75 18.92 -2.73
CA ILE A 42 13.18 18.72 -2.98
C ILE A 42 13.45 17.97 -4.28
N GLY A 43 12.42 17.36 -4.86
CA GLY A 43 12.47 16.54 -6.07
C GLY A 43 12.63 17.32 -7.36
N PRO A 44 12.77 16.59 -8.49
CA PRO A 44 12.98 17.16 -9.82
C PRO A 44 11.88 18.10 -10.28
N SER A 45 10.68 17.98 -9.71
CA SER A 45 9.49 18.75 -10.10
C SER A 45 9.51 20.20 -9.62
N VAL A 46 10.23 20.52 -8.51
CA VAL A 46 10.24 21.86 -7.91
C VAL A 46 11.67 22.38 -7.76
N LEU A 47 12.44 21.87 -6.79
CA LEU A 47 13.78 22.39 -6.50
C LEU A 47 14.90 21.64 -7.19
N GLY A 48 14.69 20.38 -7.58
CA GLY A 48 15.69 19.54 -8.25
C GLY A 48 16.95 19.25 -7.43
N ILE A 49 16.87 19.38 -6.09
CA ILE A 49 18.01 19.22 -5.17
C ILE A 49 18.40 17.75 -5.04
N VAL A 50 17.40 16.87 -4.94
CA VAL A 50 17.56 15.42 -4.82
C VAL A 50 16.90 14.73 -6.01
N LYS A 51 17.62 13.78 -6.58
CA LYS A 51 17.09 12.88 -7.63
C LYS A 51 17.05 11.48 -7.07
N LEU A 52 15.95 10.78 -7.36
CA LEU A 52 15.83 9.38 -6.99
C LEU A 52 16.91 8.58 -7.75
N ASN A 53 17.67 7.81 -7.01
CA ASN A 53 18.68 6.90 -7.53
C ASN A 53 18.39 5.47 -7.03
N ASP A 54 19.12 4.47 -7.53
CA ASP A 54 18.91 3.06 -7.19
C ASP A 54 19.05 2.80 -5.69
N PHE A 55 20.03 3.45 -5.05
CA PHE A 55 20.24 3.30 -3.60
C PHE A 55 19.05 3.83 -2.79
N LEU A 56 18.56 5.03 -3.10
CA LEU A 56 17.38 5.59 -2.43
C LEU A 56 16.13 4.76 -2.71
N SER A 57 16.01 4.18 -3.91
CA SER A 57 14.92 3.27 -4.25
C SER A 57 14.97 2.00 -3.40
N ILE A 58 16.14 1.39 -3.24
CA ILE A 58 16.35 0.23 -2.37
C ILE A 58 16.02 0.58 -0.90
N CYS A 59 16.48 1.74 -0.42
CA CYS A 59 16.16 2.21 0.94
C CYS A 59 14.64 2.41 1.12
N ALA A 60 13.94 2.91 0.10
CA ALA A 60 12.49 3.07 0.14
C ALA A 60 11.77 1.71 0.20
N GLU A 61 12.23 0.71 -0.58
CA GLU A 61 11.70 -0.66 -0.54
C GLU A 61 11.93 -1.31 0.82
N ILE A 62 13.12 -1.17 1.40
CA ILE A 62 13.39 -1.62 2.78
C ILE A 62 12.43 -0.93 3.75
N GLY A 63 12.17 0.36 3.56
CA GLY A 63 11.26 1.14 4.39
C GLY A 63 9.84 0.57 4.39
N VAL A 64 9.28 0.29 3.24
CA VAL A 64 7.92 -0.26 3.14
C VAL A 64 7.84 -1.68 3.69
N VAL A 65 8.86 -2.52 3.46
CA VAL A 65 8.94 -3.88 4.01
C VAL A 65 8.94 -3.84 5.55
N LEU A 66 9.72 -2.94 6.17
CA LEU A 66 9.75 -2.76 7.62
C LEU A 66 8.42 -2.22 8.18
N LEU A 67 7.80 -1.26 7.50
CA LEU A 67 6.47 -0.74 7.87
C LEU A 67 5.42 -1.86 7.87
N MET A 68 5.43 -2.70 6.85
CA MET A 68 4.49 -3.82 6.74
C MET A 68 4.75 -4.91 7.79
N PHE A 69 6.01 -5.18 8.09
CA PHE A 69 6.37 -6.09 9.18
C PHE A 69 5.88 -5.58 10.54
N SER A 70 6.10 -4.30 10.85
CA SER A 70 5.58 -3.66 12.08
C SER A 70 4.05 -3.70 12.13
N ALA A 71 3.38 -3.47 11.01
CA ALA A 71 1.92 -3.60 10.91
C ALA A 71 1.45 -5.04 11.19
N GLY A 72 2.20 -6.04 10.69
CA GLY A 72 1.95 -7.45 10.99
C GLY A 72 2.12 -7.78 12.47
N LEU A 73 3.17 -7.28 13.13
CA LEU A 73 3.40 -7.43 14.58
C LEU A 73 2.28 -6.82 15.41
N GLY A 74 1.80 -5.64 15.03
CA GLY A 74 0.70 -4.95 15.68
C GLY A 74 -0.68 -5.54 15.40
N THR A 75 -0.81 -6.57 14.54
CA THR A 75 -2.09 -7.14 14.14
C THR A 75 -2.63 -8.12 15.19
N ASP A 76 -3.88 -7.92 15.62
CA ASP A 76 -4.62 -8.93 16.40
C ASP A 76 -5.09 -10.04 15.46
N LEU A 77 -4.41 -11.18 15.50
CA LEU A 77 -4.73 -12.34 14.66
C LEU A 77 -6.14 -12.90 14.90
N LYS A 78 -6.69 -12.77 16.13
CA LYS A 78 -8.06 -13.21 16.42
C LYS A 78 -9.08 -12.31 15.74
N ALA A 79 -8.86 -10.99 15.81
CA ALA A 79 -9.69 -10.03 15.11
C ALA A 79 -9.58 -10.20 13.59
N LEU A 80 -8.38 -10.44 13.05
CA LEU A 80 -8.15 -10.74 11.63
C LEU A 80 -8.96 -11.96 11.15
N MET A 81 -8.92 -13.07 11.90
CA MET A 81 -9.69 -14.28 11.56
C MET A 81 -11.19 -14.03 11.62
N LYS A 82 -11.68 -13.22 12.56
CA LYS A 82 -13.10 -12.87 12.69
C LYS A 82 -13.56 -11.95 11.55
N THR A 83 -12.72 -11.03 11.08
CA THR A 83 -13.03 -10.07 10.02
C THR A 83 -12.78 -10.61 8.61
N GLY A 84 -12.07 -11.74 8.45
CA GLY A 84 -11.65 -12.31 7.17
C GLY A 84 -12.73 -12.41 6.09
N PRO A 85 -13.92 -12.99 6.35
CA PRO A 85 -14.99 -13.06 5.37
C PRO A 85 -15.52 -11.68 4.95
N LYS A 86 -15.61 -10.75 5.90
CA LYS A 86 -16.01 -9.36 5.63
C LYS A 86 -14.93 -8.65 4.81
N ALA A 87 -13.66 -8.83 5.18
CA ALA A 87 -12.52 -8.27 4.49
C ALA A 87 -12.43 -8.77 3.04
N LEU A 88 -12.68 -10.06 2.81
CA LEU A 88 -12.73 -10.65 1.47
C LEU A 88 -13.82 -10.00 0.61
N ALA A 89 -15.04 -9.86 1.12
CA ALA A 89 -16.14 -9.23 0.38
C ALA A 89 -15.82 -7.75 0.05
N ILE A 90 -15.21 -7.02 0.99
CA ILE A 90 -14.79 -5.63 0.80
C ILE A 90 -13.69 -5.54 -0.27
N ALA A 91 -12.69 -6.44 -0.24
CA ALA A 91 -11.62 -6.49 -1.22
C ALA A 91 -12.15 -6.83 -2.62
N CYS A 92 -12.99 -7.85 -2.76
CA CYS A 92 -13.61 -8.20 -4.05
C CYS A 92 -14.36 -7.02 -4.68
N ALA A 93 -15.18 -6.31 -3.89
CA ALA A 93 -15.88 -5.13 -4.37
C ALA A 93 -14.91 -3.96 -4.64
N GLY A 94 -13.87 -3.84 -3.80
CA GLY A 94 -12.79 -2.87 -3.94
C GLY A 94 -11.93 -3.06 -5.19
N VAL A 95 -11.92 -4.25 -5.77
CA VAL A 95 -11.28 -4.54 -7.07
C VAL A 95 -12.30 -4.38 -8.21
N ALA A 96 -13.47 -5.00 -8.10
CA ALA A 96 -14.44 -5.05 -9.19
C ALA A 96 -14.95 -3.66 -9.59
N VAL A 97 -15.28 -2.79 -8.61
CA VAL A 97 -15.84 -1.46 -8.90
C VAL A 97 -14.83 -0.50 -9.53
N PRO A 98 -13.56 -0.37 -9.05
CA PRO A 98 -12.54 0.42 -9.75
C PRO A 98 -12.16 -0.14 -11.11
N LEU A 99 -12.07 -1.48 -11.26
CA LEU A 99 -11.82 -2.12 -12.54
C LEU A 99 -12.85 -1.71 -13.59
N ALA A 100 -14.13 -1.85 -13.26
CA ALA A 100 -15.23 -1.42 -14.12
C ALA A 100 -15.21 0.10 -14.35
N GLY A 101 -15.02 0.89 -13.27
CA GLY A 101 -15.00 2.34 -13.33
C GLY A 101 -13.89 2.89 -14.24
N GLY A 102 -12.68 2.36 -14.16
CA GLY A 102 -11.56 2.76 -15.01
C GLY A 102 -11.75 2.34 -16.47
N THR A 103 -12.25 1.13 -16.69
CA THR A 103 -12.59 0.65 -18.03
C THR A 103 -13.64 1.53 -18.69
N LEU A 104 -14.71 1.84 -17.99
CA LEU A 104 -15.81 2.69 -18.48
C LEU A 104 -15.33 4.13 -18.70
N LEU A 105 -14.51 4.70 -17.80
CA LEU A 105 -13.95 6.03 -17.98
C LEU A 105 -13.15 6.12 -19.28
N TYR A 106 -12.27 5.16 -19.51
CA TYR A 106 -11.47 5.14 -20.74
C TYR A 106 -12.36 5.06 -21.99
N MET A 107 -13.37 4.19 -21.99
CA MET A 107 -14.31 4.05 -23.09
C MET A 107 -15.17 5.31 -23.29
N ALA A 108 -15.54 6.01 -22.20
CA ALA A 108 -16.32 7.25 -22.30
C ALA A 108 -15.52 8.39 -22.96
N ILE A 109 -14.21 8.48 -22.68
CA ILE A 109 -13.36 9.56 -23.22
C ILE A 109 -12.89 9.24 -24.65
N TYR A 110 -12.41 8.01 -24.87
CA TYR A 110 -11.80 7.61 -26.14
C TYR A 110 -12.74 6.84 -27.08
N GLY A 111 -13.98 6.62 -26.68
CA GLY A 111 -15.01 5.89 -27.43
C GLY A 111 -15.02 4.38 -27.15
N PHE A 112 -16.15 3.77 -27.47
CA PHE A 112 -16.38 2.35 -27.21
C PHE A 112 -15.32 1.45 -27.86
N ALA A 113 -14.89 0.44 -27.11
CA ALA A 113 -13.90 -0.53 -27.55
C ALA A 113 -14.52 -1.91 -27.58
N PRO A 114 -14.64 -2.55 -28.76
CA PRO A 114 -15.16 -3.92 -28.90
C PRO A 114 -14.29 -4.91 -28.12
N TRP A 115 -14.92 -5.96 -27.61
CA TRP A 115 -14.22 -7.04 -26.91
C TRP A 115 -13.08 -7.62 -27.77
N GLY A 116 -11.91 -7.82 -27.17
CA GLY A 116 -10.74 -8.37 -27.84
C GLY A 116 -9.91 -7.37 -28.66
N SER A 117 -10.36 -6.11 -28.79
CA SER A 117 -9.54 -5.07 -29.45
C SER A 117 -8.40 -4.57 -28.54
N GLU A 118 -7.31 -4.08 -29.11
CA GLU A 118 -6.22 -3.45 -28.34
C GLU A 118 -6.74 -2.32 -27.45
N LYS A 119 -7.68 -1.54 -27.96
CA LYS A 119 -8.33 -0.46 -27.23
C LYS A 119 -9.11 -0.98 -26.01
N PHE A 120 -9.75 -2.15 -26.12
CA PHE A 120 -10.43 -2.81 -25.01
C PHE A 120 -9.44 -3.23 -23.93
N PHE A 121 -8.32 -3.83 -24.33
CA PHE A 121 -7.28 -4.23 -23.37
C PHE A 121 -6.65 -3.02 -22.68
N THR A 122 -6.42 -1.92 -23.41
CA THR A 122 -5.96 -0.66 -22.79
C THR A 122 -6.99 -0.14 -21.79
N ALA A 123 -8.28 -0.10 -22.13
CA ALA A 123 -9.35 0.32 -21.22
C ALA A 123 -9.40 -0.54 -19.96
N LEU A 124 -9.34 -1.86 -20.14
CA LEU A 124 -9.33 -2.82 -19.03
C LEU A 124 -8.11 -2.62 -18.15
N PHE A 125 -6.93 -2.38 -18.74
CA PHE A 125 -5.69 -2.17 -17.99
C PHE A 125 -5.70 -0.85 -17.21
N ILE A 126 -6.29 0.21 -17.73
CA ILE A 126 -6.56 1.44 -16.99
C ILE A 126 -7.41 1.15 -15.74
N GLY A 127 -8.42 0.28 -15.88
CA GLY A 127 -9.19 -0.23 -14.75
C GLY A 127 -8.32 -1.01 -13.75
N VAL A 128 -7.43 -1.89 -14.22
CA VAL A 128 -6.50 -2.66 -13.36
C VAL A 128 -5.62 -1.73 -12.53
N ILE A 129 -5.07 -0.67 -13.10
CA ILE A 129 -4.26 0.30 -12.35
C ILE A 129 -5.08 0.92 -11.22
N MET A 130 -6.37 1.20 -11.46
CA MET A 130 -7.25 1.75 -10.43
C MET A 130 -7.59 0.77 -9.30
N THR A 131 -7.36 -0.53 -9.46
CA THR A 131 -7.62 -1.50 -8.38
C THR A 131 -6.57 -1.46 -7.28
N ALA A 132 -5.31 -1.23 -7.61
CA ALA A 132 -4.20 -1.27 -6.69
C ALA A 132 -4.43 -0.37 -5.46
N THR A 133 -4.11 -0.85 -4.26
CA THR A 133 -4.26 -0.10 -2.99
C THR A 133 -2.90 0.05 -2.33
N SER A 134 -2.62 1.20 -1.70
CA SER A 134 -1.45 1.36 -0.86
C SER A 134 -1.82 1.08 0.59
N VAL A 135 -1.35 -0.06 1.08
CA VAL A 135 -1.56 -0.48 2.47
C VAL A 135 -0.75 0.39 3.42
N SER A 136 0.51 0.69 3.07
CA SER A 136 1.49 1.36 3.93
C SER A 136 1.02 2.74 4.41
N ILE A 137 0.52 3.57 3.50
CA ILE A 137 0.06 4.93 3.83
C ILE A 137 -1.17 4.90 4.74
N THR A 138 -2.12 4.00 4.46
CA THR A 138 -3.32 3.83 5.28
C THR A 138 -2.98 3.29 6.67
N VAL A 139 -2.06 2.32 6.75
CA VAL A 139 -1.59 1.75 8.02
C VAL A 139 -0.94 2.83 8.87
N GLU A 140 -0.03 3.63 8.30
CA GLU A 140 0.64 4.69 9.04
C GLU A 140 -0.35 5.75 9.52
N ALA A 141 -1.30 6.17 8.68
CA ALA A 141 -2.36 7.10 9.07
C ALA A 141 -3.23 6.54 10.22
N LEU A 142 -3.64 5.26 10.16
CA LEU A 142 -4.39 4.61 11.22
C LEU A 142 -3.57 4.44 12.50
N LYS A 143 -2.26 4.19 12.37
CA LYS A 143 -1.32 4.08 13.48
C LYS A 143 -1.16 5.42 14.20
N GLU A 144 -0.92 6.52 13.45
CA GLU A 144 -0.85 7.88 14.01
C GLU A 144 -2.12 8.28 14.76
N MET A 145 -3.29 7.83 14.27
CA MET A 145 -4.58 8.08 14.92
C MET A 145 -4.89 7.12 16.09
N GLY A 146 -4.04 6.11 16.36
CA GLY A 146 -4.29 5.08 17.36
C GLY A 146 -5.47 4.14 17.02
N LYS A 147 -5.86 4.06 15.73
CA LYS A 147 -7.03 3.29 15.27
C LYS A 147 -6.67 1.96 14.60
N LEU A 148 -5.39 1.64 14.44
CA LEU A 148 -4.92 0.44 13.72
C LEU A 148 -5.43 -0.86 14.38
N LYS A 149 -5.42 -0.95 15.71
CA LYS A 149 -5.83 -2.14 16.47
C LYS A 149 -7.36 -2.23 16.69
N THR A 150 -8.15 -1.31 16.18
CA THR A 150 -9.63 -1.36 16.26
C THR A 150 -10.19 -2.36 15.25
N GLU A 151 -11.43 -2.85 15.45
CA GLU A 151 -12.11 -3.71 14.47
C GLU A 151 -12.10 -3.09 13.08
N LEU A 152 -12.32 -1.79 12.99
CA LEU A 152 -12.32 -1.05 11.74
C LEU A 152 -10.92 -1.00 11.09
N GLY A 153 -9.88 -0.67 11.86
CA GLY A 153 -8.49 -0.66 11.38
C GLY A 153 -8.03 -2.04 10.92
N THR A 154 -8.34 -3.06 11.70
CA THR A 154 -8.04 -4.46 11.35
C THR A 154 -8.79 -4.91 10.10
N THR A 155 -10.06 -4.49 9.93
CA THR A 155 -10.84 -4.81 8.71
C THR A 155 -10.25 -4.13 7.48
N ILE A 156 -9.90 -2.85 7.56
CA ILE A 156 -9.25 -2.12 6.45
C ILE A 156 -7.93 -2.80 6.07
N LEU A 157 -7.09 -3.11 7.05
CA LEU A 157 -5.80 -3.76 6.82
C LEU A 157 -5.98 -5.15 6.18
N SER A 158 -6.90 -5.96 6.72
CA SER A 158 -7.20 -7.29 6.16
C SER A 158 -7.72 -7.20 4.74
N ALA A 159 -8.64 -6.26 4.47
CA ALA A 159 -9.18 -6.05 3.13
C ALA A 159 -8.08 -5.59 2.16
N ALA A 160 -7.17 -4.71 2.58
CA ALA A 160 -6.09 -4.24 1.73
C ALA A 160 -5.09 -5.34 1.37
N ILE A 161 -4.75 -6.24 2.31
CA ILE A 161 -3.88 -7.38 2.02
C ILE A 161 -4.53 -8.37 1.05
N ILE A 162 -5.82 -8.64 1.23
CA ILE A 162 -6.57 -9.50 0.30
C ILE A 162 -6.70 -8.83 -1.07
N ASP A 163 -6.89 -7.51 -1.10
CA ASP A 163 -6.95 -6.69 -2.30
C ASP A 163 -5.66 -6.78 -3.13
N ASP A 164 -4.49 -6.75 -2.48
CA ASP A 164 -3.20 -6.92 -3.17
C ASP A 164 -3.11 -8.28 -3.86
N VAL A 165 -3.52 -9.36 -3.18
CA VAL A 165 -3.55 -10.71 -3.78
C VAL A 165 -4.51 -10.76 -4.96
N ILE A 166 -5.74 -10.25 -4.81
CA ILE A 166 -6.73 -10.21 -5.89
C ILE A 166 -6.23 -9.33 -7.04
N GLY A 167 -5.61 -8.18 -6.74
CA GLY A 167 -5.02 -7.26 -7.71
C GLY A 167 -3.96 -7.93 -8.59
N ILE A 168 -3.05 -8.73 -7.99
CA ILE A 168 -2.05 -9.50 -8.72
C ILE A 168 -2.70 -10.56 -9.62
N LEU A 169 -3.74 -11.24 -9.13
CA LEU A 169 -4.49 -12.21 -9.93
C LEU A 169 -5.15 -11.53 -11.13
N VAL A 170 -5.87 -10.42 -10.91
CA VAL A 170 -6.52 -9.66 -11.99
C VAL A 170 -5.51 -9.15 -12.99
N LEU A 171 -4.38 -8.59 -12.55
CA LEU A 171 -3.28 -8.16 -13.41
C LEU A 171 -2.78 -9.30 -14.30
N THR A 172 -2.52 -10.46 -13.70
CA THR A 172 -2.04 -11.65 -14.39
C THR A 172 -3.05 -12.15 -15.43
N PHE A 173 -4.34 -12.19 -15.08
CA PHE A 173 -5.39 -12.55 -16.03
C PHE A 173 -5.47 -11.58 -17.20
N VAL A 174 -5.43 -10.26 -16.94
CA VAL A 174 -5.54 -9.24 -17.99
C VAL A 174 -4.34 -9.27 -18.94
N ILE A 175 -3.12 -9.46 -18.41
CA ILE A 175 -1.92 -9.65 -19.23
C ILE A 175 -2.00 -10.98 -20.00
N GLY A 176 -2.47 -12.04 -19.37
CA GLY A 176 -2.61 -13.36 -19.98
C GLY A 176 -3.61 -13.40 -21.15
N PHE A 177 -4.65 -12.59 -21.12
CA PHE A 177 -5.58 -12.46 -22.27
C PHE A 177 -4.90 -11.87 -23.51
N LYS A 178 -3.85 -11.07 -23.34
CA LYS A 178 -3.09 -10.50 -24.47
C LYS A 178 -1.89 -11.36 -24.85
N ASN A 179 -1.23 -11.99 -23.86
CA ASN A 179 -0.02 -12.80 -24.04
C ASN A 179 -0.27 -14.24 -23.56
N PRO A 180 -0.30 -15.24 -24.46
CA PRO A 180 -0.59 -16.62 -24.11
C PRO A 180 0.48 -17.30 -23.21
N ASP A 181 1.67 -16.71 -23.07
CA ASP A 181 2.77 -17.27 -22.27
C ASP A 181 2.57 -17.14 -20.74
N THR A 182 1.59 -16.36 -20.28
CA THR A 182 1.28 -16.19 -18.87
C THR A 182 0.24 -17.23 -18.44
N GLN A 183 0.54 -18.02 -17.40
CA GLN A 183 -0.36 -19.04 -16.87
C GLN A 183 -1.06 -18.53 -15.58
N PRO A 184 -2.29 -17.99 -15.66
CA PRO A 184 -3.01 -17.48 -14.50
C PRO A 184 -3.26 -18.52 -13.40
N GLY A 185 -3.42 -19.79 -13.78
CA GLY A 185 -3.56 -20.90 -12.84
C GLY A 185 -2.31 -21.10 -11.97
N TRP A 186 -1.12 -20.85 -12.53
CA TRP A 186 0.13 -20.94 -11.79
C TRP A 186 0.22 -19.86 -10.70
N VAL A 187 -0.19 -18.63 -11.00
CA VAL A 187 -0.20 -17.53 -10.00
C VAL A 187 -1.15 -17.84 -8.84
N LEU A 188 -2.33 -18.36 -9.14
CA LEU A 188 -3.27 -18.79 -8.10
C LEU A 188 -2.68 -19.91 -7.24
N LEU A 189 -2.08 -20.93 -7.88
CA LEU A 189 -1.44 -22.04 -7.18
C LEU A 189 -0.29 -21.57 -6.31
N SER A 190 0.59 -20.70 -6.84
CA SER A 190 1.72 -20.12 -6.11
C SER A 190 1.24 -19.32 -4.90
N THR A 191 0.16 -18.55 -5.04
CA THR A 191 -0.42 -17.77 -3.95
C THR A 191 -0.93 -18.69 -2.83
N VAL A 192 -1.70 -19.72 -3.16
CA VAL A 192 -2.20 -20.71 -2.19
C VAL A 192 -1.02 -21.45 -1.53
N ALA A 193 -0.03 -21.86 -2.33
CA ALA A 193 1.17 -22.55 -1.83
C ALA A 193 1.99 -21.67 -0.87
N PHE A 194 2.14 -20.38 -1.16
CA PHE A 194 2.81 -19.45 -0.25
C PHE A 194 2.11 -19.36 1.11
N PHE A 195 0.80 -19.15 1.13
CA PHE A 195 0.07 -19.07 2.40
C PHE A 195 0.08 -20.40 3.15
N ALA A 196 0.00 -21.54 2.47
CA ALA A 196 0.13 -22.85 3.09
C ALA A 196 1.54 -23.03 3.71
N LEU A 197 2.60 -22.68 2.97
CA LEU A 197 3.96 -22.70 3.48
C LEU A 197 4.11 -21.75 4.68
N ALA A 198 3.58 -20.54 4.58
CA ALA A 198 3.65 -19.53 5.64
C ALA A 198 2.97 -20.00 6.93
N ILE A 199 1.84 -20.73 6.84
CA ILE A 199 1.17 -21.33 8.00
C ILE A 199 2.03 -22.43 8.61
N ILE A 200 2.55 -23.36 7.81
CA ILE A 200 3.33 -24.51 8.31
C ILE A 200 4.65 -24.04 8.91
N VAL A 201 5.44 -23.29 8.13
CA VAL A 201 6.76 -22.80 8.56
C VAL A 201 6.60 -21.75 9.67
N GLY A 202 5.62 -20.88 9.56
CA GLY A 202 5.30 -19.87 10.57
C GLY A 202 4.96 -20.49 11.94
N PHE A 203 4.24 -21.62 11.96
CA PHE A 203 3.96 -22.34 13.19
C PHE A 203 5.24 -22.89 13.86
N VAL A 204 6.17 -23.45 13.06
CA VAL A 204 7.47 -23.93 13.56
C VAL A 204 8.27 -22.76 14.11
N ILE A 205 8.38 -21.68 13.34
CA ILE A 205 9.11 -20.46 13.71
C ILE A 205 8.53 -19.86 14.99
N TYR A 206 7.21 -19.75 15.08
CA TYR A 206 6.54 -19.27 16.30
C TYR A 206 6.93 -20.09 17.54
N LYS A 207 6.96 -21.43 17.43
CA LYS A 207 7.40 -22.30 18.55
C LYS A 207 8.86 -22.04 18.95
N VAL A 208 9.75 -21.90 17.97
CA VAL A 208 11.18 -21.62 18.22
C VAL A 208 11.32 -20.25 18.90
N PHE A 209 10.69 -19.21 18.36
CA PHE A 209 10.74 -17.88 18.96
C PHE A 209 10.12 -17.85 20.36
N LYS A 210 9.03 -18.58 20.59
CA LYS A 210 8.39 -18.68 21.91
C LYS A 210 9.34 -19.29 22.97
N ILE A 211 10.18 -20.25 22.57
CA ILE A 211 11.19 -20.84 23.48
C ILE A 211 12.28 -19.80 23.78
N ILE A 212 12.77 -19.09 22.75
CA ILE A 212 13.80 -18.06 22.88
C ILE A 212 13.27 -16.90 23.75
N ASP A 213 12.07 -16.42 23.48
CA ASP A 213 11.37 -15.36 24.20
C ASP A 213 11.23 -15.67 25.70
N LYS A 214 10.79 -16.90 26.01
CA LYS A 214 10.67 -17.36 27.40
C LYS A 214 12.03 -17.45 28.12
N ARG A 215 13.10 -17.82 27.39
CA ARG A 215 14.44 -18.05 28.00
C ARG A 215 15.25 -16.77 28.10
N TYR A 216 15.04 -15.82 27.19
CA TYR A 216 15.82 -14.59 27.07
C TYR A 216 14.92 -13.38 26.78
N PRO A 217 13.98 -13.01 27.67
CA PRO A 217 13.05 -11.92 27.40
C PRO A 217 13.80 -10.58 27.25
N HIS A 218 13.29 -9.71 26.38
CA HIS A 218 13.80 -8.35 26.14
C HIS A 218 15.27 -8.28 25.72
N THR A 219 15.79 -9.34 25.08
CA THR A 219 17.17 -9.33 24.59
C THR A 219 17.25 -8.80 23.17
N ARG A 220 18.36 -8.11 22.82
CA ARG A 220 18.60 -7.59 21.46
C ARG A 220 18.62 -8.67 20.37
N ARG A 221 18.76 -9.93 20.73
CA ARG A 221 18.79 -11.07 19.77
C ARG A 221 17.42 -11.29 19.11
N ILE A 222 16.34 -11.10 19.87
CA ILE A 222 14.98 -11.34 19.38
C ILE A 222 14.62 -10.40 18.21
N PRO A 223 14.78 -9.06 18.30
CA PRO A 223 14.55 -8.16 17.16
C PRO A 223 15.44 -8.44 15.94
N ILE A 224 16.71 -8.85 16.17
CA ILE A 224 17.63 -9.17 15.05
C ILE A 224 17.13 -10.41 14.28
N LEU A 225 16.73 -11.47 14.99
CA LEU A 225 16.18 -12.67 14.37
C LEU A 225 14.82 -12.36 13.70
N ALA A 226 14.01 -11.50 14.30
CA ALA A 226 12.74 -11.06 13.73
C ALA A 226 12.94 -10.26 12.43
N LEU A 227 13.96 -9.41 12.37
CA LEU A 227 14.34 -8.68 11.16
C LEU A 227 14.83 -9.64 10.05
N ALA A 228 15.65 -10.61 10.40
CA ALA A 228 16.09 -11.63 9.45
C ALA A 228 14.91 -12.44 8.90
N LEU A 229 13.93 -12.78 9.76
CA LEU A 229 12.70 -13.45 9.35
C LEU A 229 11.87 -12.57 8.41
N CYS A 230 11.73 -11.29 8.71
CA CYS A 230 11.03 -10.31 7.87
C CYS A 230 11.57 -10.35 6.44
N PHE A 231 12.88 -10.13 6.26
CA PHE A 231 13.50 -10.13 4.93
C PHE A 231 13.49 -11.52 4.26
N SER A 232 13.59 -12.60 5.03
CA SER A 232 13.48 -13.95 4.47
C SER A 232 12.09 -14.21 3.89
N PHE A 233 11.03 -13.84 4.58
CA PHE A 233 9.66 -14.01 4.08
C PHE A 233 9.35 -13.07 2.92
N ALA A 234 9.85 -11.83 2.94
CA ALA A 234 9.74 -10.91 1.82
C ALA A 234 10.40 -11.50 0.56
N PHE A 235 11.64 -11.97 0.68
CA PHE A 235 12.37 -12.61 -0.41
C PHE A 235 11.67 -13.88 -0.94
N ILE A 236 11.21 -14.76 -0.05
CA ILE A 236 10.54 -16.01 -0.42
C ILE A 236 9.22 -15.68 -1.16
N ALA A 237 8.43 -14.74 -0.64
CA ALA A 237 7.17 -14.34 -1.26
C ALA A 237 7.37 -13.86 -2.70
N GLU A 238 8.31 -12.96 -2.91
CA GLU A 238 8.53 -12.37 -4.22
C GLU A 238 9.26 -13.30 -5.18
N LYS A 239 10.42 -13.85 -4.75
CA LYS A 239 11.30 -14.61 -5.64
C LYS A 239 10.76 -15.98 -6.01
N TRP A 240 10.12 -16.68 -5.06
CA TRP A 240 9.69 -18.08 -5.28
C TRP A 240 8.21 -18.19 -5.64
N PHE A 241 7.39 -17.26 -5.16
CA PHE A 241 5.94 -17.33 -5.35
C PHE A 241 5.37 -16.21 -6.23
N GLY A 242 6.16 -15.17 -6.58
CA GLY A 242 5.69 -14.05 -7.38
C GLY A 242 4.65 -13.16 -6.67
N ILE A 243 4.66 -13.17 -5.33
CA ILE A 243 3.80 -12.37 -4.47
C ILE A 243 4.59 -11.16 -3.97
N ALA A 244 3.94 -10.01 -3.83
CA ALA A 244 4.61 -8.82 -3.33
C ALA A 244 5.38 -9.06 -2.01
N ASP A 245 6.62 -8.62 -1.94
CA ASP A 245 7.54 -8.72 -0.80
C ASP A 245 6.91 -8.19 0.50
N ILE A 246 6.17 -7.08 0.41
CA ILE A 246 5.42 -6.50 1.54
C ILE A 246 4.43 -7.49 2.16
N THR A 247 3.80 -8.36 1.37
CA THR A 247 2.90 -9.40 1.87
C THR A 247 3.67 -10.43 2.68
N GLY A 248 4.86 -10.84 2.21
CA GLY A 248 5.75 -11.73 2.96
C GLY A 248 6.16 -11.14 4.30
N ALA A 249 6.59 -9.89 4.31
CA ALA A 249 6.96 -9.16 5.52
C ALA A 249 5.81 -9.06 6.52
N TYR A 250 4.61 -8.73 6.06
CA TYR A 250 3.41 -8.65 6.90
C TYR A 250 3.08 -10.01 7.54
N VAL A 251 3.12 -11.08 6.76
CA VAL A 251 2.88 -12.45 7.26
C VAL A 251 3.92 -12.84 8.31
N ALA A 252 5.20 -12.50 8.11
CA ALA A 252 6.24 -12.71 9.11
C ALA A 252 5.94 -11.97 10.42
N GLY A 253 5.45 -10.74 10.34
CA GLY A 253 4.98 -9.96 11.49
C GLY A 253 3.81 -10.65 12.22
N ILE A 254 2.80 -11.12 11.48
CA ILE A 254 1.67 -11.88 12.04
C ILE A 254 2.15 -13.14 12.80
N VAL A 255 3.11 -13.88 12.26
CA VAL A 255 3.66 -15.08 12.91
C VAL A 255 4.21 -14.73 14.29
N LEU A 256 4.83 -13.57 14.45
CA LEU A 256 5.43 -13.13 15.72
C LEU A 256 4.48 -12.29 16.60
N SER A 257 3.32 -11.87 16.10
CA SER A 257 2.39 -10.98 16.82
C SER A 257 1.86 -11.52 18.16
N ARG A 258 1.93 -12.85 18.37
CA ARG A 258 1.48 -13.51 19.60
C ARG A 258 2.60 -13.76 20.62
N LEU A 259 3.83 -13.34 20.33
CA LEU A 259 4.93 -13.45 21.29
C LEU A 259 4.74 -12.44 22.44
N HIS A 260 5.30 -12.75 23.60
CA HIS A 260 5.33 -11.81 24.72
C HIS A 260 6.10 -10.54 24.35
N ASP A 261 7.22 -10.70 23.65
CA ASP A 261 8.09 -9.60 23.22
C ASP A 261 7.67 -8.97 21.86
N SER A 262 6.46 -9.25 21.34
CA SER A 262 6.00 -8.66 20.07
C SER A 262 6.04 -7.14 20.07
N ASN A 263 5.61 -6.49 21.17
CA ASN A 263 5.69 -5.03 21.31
C ASN A 263 7.14 -4.54 21.36
N TYR A 264 8.05 -5.27 22.01
CA TYR A 264 9.47 -4.93 22.04
C TYR A 264 10.12 -5.03 20.66
N ILE A 265 9.75 -6.04 19.86
CA ILE A 265 10.20 -6.16 18.47
C ILE A 265 9.64 -4.98 17.66
N GLU A 266 8.35 -4.68 17.79
CA GLU A 266 7.68 -3.58 17.09
C GLU A 266 8.37 -2.24 17.38
N GLU A 267 8.66 -1.92 18.64
CA GLU A 267 9.39 -0.70 19.02
C GLU A 267 10.77 -0.59 18.35
N LYS A 268 11.53 -1.69 18.27
CA LYS A 268 12.85 -1.68 17.63
C LYS A 268 12.76 -1.54 16.11
N MET A 269 11.75 -2.15 15.49
CA MET A 269 11.50 -1.97 14.06
C MET A 269 11.03 -0.55 13.75
N ASP A 270 10.15 0.02 14.58
CA ASP A 270 9.66 1.39 14.44
C ASP A 270 10.79 2.43 14.50
N ILE A 271 11.78 2.26 15.36
CA ILE A 271 12.92 3.17 15.42
C ILE A 271 13.64 3.21 14.06
N ASN A 272 13.97 2.06 13.49
CA ASN A 272 14.65 1.99 12.20
C ASN A 272 13.78 2.54 11.06
N SER A 273 12.53 2.15 11.02
CA SER A 273 11.57 2.61 10.03
C SER A 273 11.33 4.12 10.14
N TYR A 274 11.10 4.64 11.35
CA TYR A 274 10.79 6.05 11.58
C TYR A 274 11.96 6.99 11.32
N MET A 275 13.21 6.58 11.61
CA MET A 275 14.37 7.45 11.54
C MET A 275 14.89 7.64 10.12
N ILE A 276 14.95 6.57 9.31
CA ILE A 276 15.66 6.57 8.02
C ILE A 276 14.75 6.08 6.90
N PHE A 277 14.33 4.85 6.96
CA PHE A 277 13.71 4.18 5.82
C PHE A 277 12.31 4.69 5.49
N GLY A 278 11.48 4.96 6.50
CA GLY A 278 10.15 5.53 6.33
C GLY A 278 10.16 6.91 5.68
N PRO A 279 10.92 7.89 6.19
CA PRO A 279 11.08 9.18 5.55
C PRO A 279 11.56 9.11 4.10
N ILE A 280 12.52 8.20 3.80
CA ILE A 280 12.99 7.99 2.43
C ILE A 280 11.87 7.40 1.57
N PHE A 281 11.12 6.42 2.10
CA PHE A 281 9.98 5.82 1.38
C PHE A 281 8.92 6.88 1.03
N PHE A 282 8.43 7.64 2.00
CA PHE A 282 7.38 8.62 1.73
C PHE A 282 7.88 9.78 0.86
N ALA A 283 9.11 10.27 1.07
CA ALA A 283 9.71 11.26 0.20
C ALA A 283 9.93 10.73 -1.22
N SER A 284 10.27 9.45 -1.40
CA SER A 284 10.46 8.83 -2.72
C SER A 284 9.22 8.90 -3.60
N ILE A 285 8.03 8.88 -3.02
CA ILE A 285 6.76 9.07 -3.74
C ILE A 285 6.75 10.46 -4.40
N GLY A 286 7.11 11.50 -3.64
CA GLY A 286 7.25 12.86 -4.18
C GLY A 286 8.37 13.00 -5.20
N LEU A 287 9.55 12.38 -4.95
CA LEU A 287 10.71 12.41 -5.85
C LEU A 287 10.44 11.74 -7.22
N LYS A 288 9.56 10.73 -7.27
CA LYS A 288 9.17 10.03 -8.52
C LYS A 288 8.30 10.90 -9.43
N THR A 289 7.81 12.03 -8.96
CA THR A 289 6.91 12.88 -9.70
C THR A 289 7.66 13.73 -10.71
N SER A 290 7.34 13.57 -11.99
CA SER A 290 7.78 14.49 -13.05
C SER A 290 6.55 15.12 -13.70
N ILE A 291 6.50 16.46 -13.72
CA ILE A 291 5.39 17.22 -14.31
C ILE A 291 5.68 17.56 -15.79
N GLN A 292 6.75 17.03 -16.37
CA GLN A 292 7.16 17.34 -17.75
C GLN A 292 6.24 16.62 -18.76
N GLY A 293 5.74 17.36 -19.75
CA GLY A 293 4.95 16.82 -20.86
C GLY A 293 3.43 16.86 -20.68
N PHE A 294 2.90 17.67 -19.78
CA PHE A 294 1.46 17.83 -19.59
C PHE A 294 0.79 18.55 -20.77
N SER A 295 -0.10 17.84 -21.50
CA SER A 295 -1.07 18.45 -22.39
C SER A 295 -2.41 18.71 -21.68
N LEU A 296 -3.20 19.65 -22.18
CA LEU A 296 -4.53 19.97 -21.61
C LEU A 296 -5.46 18.73 -21.63
N ASP A 297 -5.43 17.96 -22.70
CA ASP A 297 -6.24 16.73 -22.84
C ASP A 297 -5.85 15.67 -21.82
N LEU A 298 -4.53 15.50 -21.61
CA LEU A 298 -4.02 14.58 -20.59
C LEU A 298 -4.40 15.05 -19.18
N LEU A 299 -4.47 16.37 -18.96
CA LEU A 299 -4.90 16.92 -17.68
C LEU A 299 -6.36 16.54 -17.37
N TRP A 300 -7.28 16.72 -18.33
CA TRP A 300 -8.68 16.36 -18.15
C TRP A 300 -8.88 14.85 -17.95
N PHE A 301 -8.17 14.03 -18.73
CA PHE A 301 -8.13 12.59 -18.49
C PHE A 301 -7.63 12.27 -17.08
N SER A 302 -6.52 12.89 -16.65
CA SER A 302 -5.91 12.64 -15.34
C SER A 302 -6.83 13.04 -14.19
N ILE A 303 -7.54 14.16 -14.29
CA ILE A 303 -8.54 14.57 -13.30
C ILE A 303 -9.67 13.53 -13.22
N GLY A 304 -10.23 13.14 -14.36
CA GLY A 304 -11.27 12.09 -14.43
C GLY A 304 -10.76 10.76 -13.86
N PHE A 305 -9.53 10.37 -14.22
CA PHE A 305 -8.86 9.16 -13.73
C PHE A 305 -8.72 9.16 -12.20
N VAL A 306 -8.23 10.26 -11.62
CA VAL A 306 -8.09 10.42 -10.17
C VAL A 306 -9.45 10.36 -9.47
N LEU A 307 -10.42 11.12 -9.96
CA LEU A 307 -11.78 11.18 -9.35
C LEU A 307 -12.45 9.80 -9.38
N VAL A 308 -12.45 9.13 -10.53
CA VAL A 308 -13.06 7.80 -10.67
C VAL A 308 -12.35 6.78 -9.82
N ALA A 309 -11.00 6.81 -9.75
CA ALA A 309 -10.23 5.89 -8.92
C ALA A 309 -10.56 6.03 -7.42
N LEU A 310 -10.69 7.26 -6.93
CA LEU A 310 -11.02 7.51 -5.52
C LEU A 310 -12.49 7.14 -5.22
N VAL A 311 -13.41 7.65 -6.02
CA VAL A 311 -14.86 7.48 -5.80
C VAL A 311 -15.28 6.02 -5.95
N SER A 312 -14.78 5.31 -6.97
CA SER A 312 -15.10 3.90 -7.19
C SER A 312 -14.67 3.00 -6.03
N LYS A 313 -13.48 3.29 -5.44
CA LYS A 313 -13.01 2.52 -4.27
C LYS A 313 -13.86 2.80 -3.03
N ILE A 314 -14.20 4.08 -2.81
CA ILE A 314 -15.09 4.46 -1.69
C ILE A 314 -16.45 3.79 -1.85
N ILE A 315 -17.03 3.81 -3.05
CA ILE A 315 -18.33 3.18 -3.32
C ILE A 315 -18.23 1.66 -3.17
N GLY A 316 -17.27 1.02 -3.82
CA GLY A 316 -17.11 -0.43 -3.80
C GLY A 316 -16.90 -0.97 -2.39
N CYS A 317 -15.85 -0.51 -1.71
CA CYS A 317 -15.53 -0.95 -0.35
C CYS A 317 -16.57 -0.49 0.67
N GLY A 318 -17.10 0.73 0.53
CA GLY A 318 -18.14 1.29 1.41
C GLY A 318 -19.45 0.52 1.30
N ALA A 319 -19.95 0.25 0.09
CA ALA A 319 -21.17 -0.52 -0.12
C ALA A 319 -21.01 -1.96 0.40
N ALA A 320 -19.92 -2.66 0.06
CA ALA A 320 -19.67 -4.01 0.54
C ALA A 320 -19.57 -4.05 2.07
N SER A 321 -18.90 -3.10 2.70
CA SER A 321 -18.79 -3.04 4.15
C SER A 321 -20.16 -2.81 4.82
N ARG A 322 -21.03 -2.01 4.21
CA ARG A 322 -22.42 -1.82 4.69
C ARG A 322 -23.21 -3.13 4.61
N LEU A 323 -23.06 -3.88 3.53
CA LEU A 323 -23.67 -5.22 3.38
C LEU A 323 -23.11 -6.21 4.42
N CYS A 324 -21.85 -6.09 4.78
CA CYS A 324 -21.20 -6.89 5.84
C CYS A 324 -21.58 -6.48 7.27
N GLY A 325 -22.51 -5.52 7.45
CA GLY A 325 -23.07 -5.14 8.74
C GLY A 325 -22.40 -3.94 9.41
N PHE A 326 -21.46 -3.25 8.77
CA PHE A 326 -20.93 -1.98 9.29
C PHE A 326 -21.98 -0.88 9.15
N ARG A 327 -22.14 -0.07 10.20
CA ARG A 327 -23.19 0.96 10.29
C ARG A 327 -22.60 2.36 10.53
N GLY A 328 -23.43 3.39 10.39
CA GLY A 328 -23.05 4.78 10.62
C GLY A 328 -22.00 5.27 9.61
N SER A 329 -20.93 5.87 10.10
CA SER A 329 -19.80 6.38 9.31
C SER A 329 -18.74 5.31 8.98
N ASN A 330 -18.82 4.12 9.58
CA ASN A 330 -17.82 3.07 9.40
C ASN A 330 -17.66 2.60 7.94
N PRO A 331 -18.75 2.42 7.14
CA PRO A 331 -18.62 2.13 5.71
C PRO A 331 -17.80 3.18 4.95
N LEU A 332 -18.00 4.47 5.27
CA LEU A 332 -17.24 5.55 4.65
C LEU A 332 -15.77 5.50 5.06
N LYS A 333 -15.47 5.25 6.34
CA LYS A 333 -14.09 5.11 6.83
C LYS A 333 -13.37 3.95 6.15
N ILE A 334 -14.05 2.81 5.96
CA ILE A 334 -13.49 1.65 5.24
C ILE A 334 -13.23 2.02 3.78
N GLY A 335 -14.21 2.62 3.09
CA GLY A 335 -14.06 3.04 1.70
C GLY A 335 -12.90 4.03 1.52
N VAL A 336 -12.82 5.04 2.39
CA VAL A 336 -11.73 6.03 2.37
C VAL A 336 -10.39 5.39 2.73
N GLY A 337 -10.35 4.49 3.72
CA GLY A 337 -9.12 3.76 4.07
C GLY A 337 -8.57 2.89 2.94
N MET A 338 -9.44 2.43 2.05
CA MET A 338 -9.06 1.60 0.89
C MET A 338 -8.76 2.40 -0.38
N MET A 339 -8.95 3.73 -0.40
CA MET A 339 -8.82 4.52 -1.62
C MET A 339 -7.38 4.96 -1.93
N THR A 340 -6.41 4.75 -1.03
CA THR A 340 -5.01 5.16 -1.22
C THR A 340 -4.34 4.34 -2.31
N ARG A 341 -3.56 5.01 -3.14
CA ARG A 341 -2.68 4.40 -4.16
C ARG A 341 -1.23 4.70 -3.83
N GLY A 342 -0.32 3.77 -4.17
CA GLY A 342 1.10 3.91 -3.88
C GLY A 342 1.97 3.16 -4.89
N GLU A 343 3.03 2.58 -4.40
CA GLU A 343 4.03 1.83 -5.17
C GLU A 343 3.44 0.71 -6.02
N VAL A 344 2.43 0.00 -5.51
CA VAL A 344 1.77 -1.09 -6.25
C VAL A 344 1.15 -0.58 -7.56
N ALA A 345 0.49 0.60 -7.53
CA ALA A 345 -0.06 1.20 -8.74
C ALA A 345 1.03 1.56 -9.77
N LEU A 346 2.22 2.00 -9.31
CA LEU A 346 3.37 2.25 -10.19
C LEU A 346 3.91 0.95 -10.81
N ILE A 347 4.05 -0.11 -10.00
CA ILE A 347 4.52 -1.42 -10.46
C ILE A 347 3.55 -1.97 -11.52
N VAL A 348 2.24 -1.90 -11.26
CA VAL A 348 1.20 -2.30 -12.21
C VAL A 348 1.31 -1.47 -13.50
N ALA A 349 1.43 -0.14 -13.40
CA ALA A 349 1.57 0.72 -14.56
C ALA A 349 2.84 0.43 -15.37
N GLN A 350 3.99 0.22 -14.72
CA GLN A 350 5.24 -0.18 -15.38
C GLN A 350 5.11 -1.54 -16.08
N LYS A 351 4.44 -2.51 -15.43
CA LYS A 351 4.16 -3.82 -16.04
C LYS A 351 3.28 -3.67 -17.28
N GLY A 352 2.27 -2.80 -17.21
CA GLY A 352 1.42 -2.47 -18.36
C GLY A 352 2.17 -1.81 -19.50
N LEU A 353 3.09 -0.91 -19.20
CA LEU A 353 3.95 -0.27 -20.17
C LEU A 353 4.89 -1.28 -20.86
N SER A 354 5.56 -2.12 -20.08
CA SER A 354 6.48 -3.15 -20.59
C SER A 354 5.77 -4.23 -21.41
N SER A 355 4.51 -4.53 -21.08
CA SER A 355 3.66 -5.49 -21.82
C SER A 355 2.90 -4.86 -22.98
N GLY A 356 3.13 -3.56 -23.28
CA GLY A 356 2.44 -2.84 -24.36
C GLY A 356 0.93 -2.69 -24.15
N MET A 357 0.43 -2.80 -22.91
CA MET A 357 -0.99 -2.63 -22.57
C MET A 357 -1.40 -1.17 -22.51
N ILE A 358 -0.49 -0.31 -22.05
CA ILE A 358 -0.68 1.15 -21.98
C ILE A 358 0.53 1.88 -22.57
N SER A 359 0.32 3.11 -23.02
CA SER A 359 1.40 4.00 -23.43
C SER A 359 1.97 4.78 -22.25
N SER A 360 3.19 5.32 -22.41
CA SER A 360 3.86 6.16 -21.41
C SER A 360 3.07 7.42 -21.02
N VAL A 361 2.18 7.89 -21.88
CA VAL A 361 1.33 9.07 -21.67
C VAL A 361 0.47 8.92 -20.40
N TYR A 362 -0.03 7.71 -20.12
CA TYR A 362 -0.89 7.47 -18.95
C TYR A 362 -0.11 7.39 -17.62
N PHE A 363 1.21 7.23 -17.71
CA PHE A 363 2.06 7.11 -16.50
C PHE A 363 1.99 8.37 -15.62
N THR A 364 1.91 9.54 -16.24
CA THR A 364 1.77 10.81 -15.51
C THR A 364 0.45 10.87 -14.73
N ALA A 365 -0.65 10.39 -15.33
CA ALA A 365 -1.94 10.30 -14.64
C ALA A 365 -1.88 9.37 -13.41
N VAL A 366 -1.15 8.26 -13.51
CA VAL A 366 -0.94 7.32 -12.40
C VAL A 366 -0.14 7.98 -11.27
N ILE A 367 0.93 8.71 -11.59
CA ILE A 367 1.72 9.45 -10.59
C ILE A 367 0.84 10.49 -9.90
N LEU A 368 0.04 11.24 -10.66
CA LEU A 368 -0.89 12.21 -10.09
C LEU A 368 -1.91 11.54 -9.14
N LEU A 369 -2.46 10.39 -9.54
CA LEU A 369 -3.35 9.60 -8.69
C LEU A 369 -2.68 9.20 -7.37
N ILE A 370 -1.44 8.72 -7.43
CA ILE A 370 -0.68 8.31 -6.25
C ILE A 370 -0.50 9.50 -5.30
N ILE A 371 -0.05 10.64 -5.81
CA ILE A 371 0.18 11.83 -4.99
C ILE A 371 -1.12 12.32 -4.37
N VAL A 372 -2.17 12.49 -5.17
CA VAL A 372 -3.44 13.00 -4.69
C VAL A 372 -4.07 12.05 -3.66
N SER A 373 -4.09 10.76 -3.94
CA SER A 373 -4.67 9.77 -3.01
C SER A 373 -3.87 9.66 -1.71
N SER A 374 -2.54 9.69 -1.80
CA SER A 374 -1.65 9.60 -0.63
C SER A 374 -1.79 10.79 0.31
N ILE A 375 -2.08 11.98 -0.22
CA ILE A 375 -2.30 13.19 0.57
C ILE A 375 -3.73 13.26 1.09
N ILE A 376 -4.72 13.02 0.24
CA ILE A 376 -6.13 13.22 0.57
C ILE A 376 -6.64 12.15 1.53
N THR A 377 -6.23 10.89 1.39
CA THR A 377 -6.75 9.79 2.21
C THR A 377 -6.51 9.98 3.71
N PRO A 378 -5.28 10.23 4.19
CA PRO A 378 -5.03 10.45 5.61
C PRO A 378 -5.81 11.66 6.16
N ILE A 379 -5.93 12.72 5.36
CA ILE A 379 -6.65 13.94 5.75
C ILE A 379 -8.15 13.64 5.94
N ILE A 380 -8.78 12.98 4.96
CA ILE A 380 -10.21 12.65 5.04
C ILE A 380 -10.47 11.65 6.17
N LEU A 381 -9.64 10.62 6.33
CA LEU A 381 -9.76 9.69 7.45
C LEU A 381 -9.73 10.42 8.78
N LYS A 382 -8.76 11.29 9.00
CA LYS A 382 -8.63 12.07 10.23
C LYS A 382 -9.86 12.95 10.50
N LEU A 383 -10.39 13.60 9.46
CA LEU A 383 -11.60 14.43 9.59
C LEU A 383 -12.83 13.60 9.96
N ILE A 384 -13.02 12.42 9.37
CA ILE A 384 -14.17 11.56 9.66
C ILE A 384 -14.07 11.01 11.09
N PHE A 385 -12.89 10.53 11.51
CA PHE A 385 -12.69 10.04 12.87
C PHE A 385 -12.89 11.15 13.91
N ALA A 386 -12.32 12.34 13.69
CA ALA A 386 -12.49 13.48 14.59
C ALA A 386 -13.94 13.95 14.70
N ARG A 387 -14.70 13.89 13.61
CA ARG A 387 -16.14 14.22 13.61
C ARG A 387 -16.96 13.25 14.47
N ASP A 388 -16.63 11.96 14.39
CA ASP A 388 -17.34 10.94 15.17
C ASP A 388 -17.01 11.00 16.66
N GLU A 389 -15.76 11.28 17.01
CA GLU A 389 -15.35 11.51 18.39
C GLU A 389 -16.12 12.70 19.01
N LYS A 390 -16.25 13.81 18.25
CA LYS A 390 -17.06 14.97 18.69
C LYS A 390 -18.55 14.64 18.85
N ARG A 391 -19.08 13.68 18.09
CA ARG A 391 -20.50 13.27 18.16
C ARG A 391 -20.77 12.18 19.22
N GLY A 392 -19.78 11.76 19.99
CA GLY A 392 -19.93 10.72 21.00
C GLY A 392 -20.18 9.31 20.44
N VAL A 393 -20.05 9.10 19.13
CA VAL A 393 -20.32 7.83 18.44
C VAL A 393 -19.16 6.83 18.57
N ALA A 394 -18.03 7.25 19.10
CA ALA A 394 -16.79 6.46 19.16
C ALA A 394 -16.71 5.45 20.33
N LYS A 395 -17.82 5.07 20.96
CA LYS A 395 -17.84 4.11 22.09
C LYS A 395 -18.48 2.75 21.76
N THR A 396 -18.55 2.38 20.48
CA THR A 396 -18.97 1.01 20.09
C THR A 396 -18.01 0.40 19.10
#